data_837557701f3ca65a719a346fa9ae9135
#
_entry.id   837557701f3ca65a719a346fa9ae9135
#
_cell.length_a   1.000
_cell.length_b   1.000
_cell.length_c   1.000
_cell.angle_alpha   90.00
_cell.angle_beta   90.00
_cell.angle_gamma   90.00
#
_symmetry.space_group_name_H-M   'P 1'
#
loop_
_entity.id
_entity.type
_entity.pdbx_description
1 polymer ?
#
loop_
_entity_poly.entity_id
_entity_poly.type
_entity_poly.pdbx_seq_one_letter_code
_entity_poly.pdbx_strand_id
1 'polypeptide(L)'
;GIWRKQQAFMQSELQAARLELTKLEAAETSITEASQSYLKSFFQKRGLYLIEALLLVVAILLLSRLSYAAMERYIAGFRKKHRSFRVRLIELAHRIFTVIMVILGPMIVFYLVEDWVLFSLGILLLLGIALTLRQTVPLYWHQVQLFLNIGSVREGERILMDGLPWLVERINIYCTFSNPVADISQRLPIADLVGLKSRPAKPDEPWFPCKKGDWVILSDGVRGKVIGISHELVQLVERGGAQLTYQTSDFLAKSPRNLATNFRIKESLGISYSLQKESTTGILETLHHYIQQRAEQEGYGEQLLNLRVEFAQAGNSSLDLAVIADFKGELADLYNRLRRAIQRWCVDACTEYGWEIPFPQMTLHGAVARTELAGV
;
A
#
# COMPACT_ATOMS: atom_id res chain seq x y z
N GLY A 1 -96.33 -1.42 61.84
CA GLY A 1 -95.32 -2.39 61.98
C GLY A 1 -94.45 -2.75 60.75
N ILE A 2 -94.98 -2.77 59.52
CA ILE A 2 -94.30 -3.29 58.35
C ILE A 2 -93.08 -2.37 57.93
N TRP A 3 -93.25 -1.10 57.95
CA TRP A 3 -92.22 -0.15 57.61
C TRP A 3 -90.98 -0.18 58.52
N ARG A 4 -91.15 -0.44 59.81
CA ARG A 4 -90.04 -0.57 60.74
C ARG A 4 -89.17 -1.88 60.48
N LYS A 5 -89.82 -2.97 60.08
CA LYS A 5 -89.16 -4.20 59.74
C LYS A 5 -88.31 -4.01 58.42
N GLN A 6 -88.93 -3.31 57.45
CA GLN A 6 -88.28 -3.07 56.17
C GLN A 6 -87.08 -2.11 56.32
N GLN A 7 -87.17 -1.11 57.15
CA GLN A 7 -86.12 -0.18 57.49
C GLN A 7 -84.94 -0.88 58.22
N ALA A 8 -85.24 -1.79 59.17
CA ALA A 8 -84.21 -2.58 59.86
C ALA A 8 -83.52 -3.60 58.93
N PHE A 9 -84.27 -4.17 57.99
CA PHE A 9 -83.67 -5.06 56.97
C PHE A 9 -82.75 -4.30 56.02
N MET A 10 -83.12 -3.16 55.48
CA MET A 10 -82.32 -2.28 54.66
C MET A 10 -81.11 -1.76 55.39
N GLN A 11 -81.18 -1.47 56.67
CA GLN A 11 -80.09 -1.03 57.51
C GLN A 11 -79.10 -2.18 57.75
N SER A 12 -79.57 -3.41 57.91
CA SER A 12 -78.69 -4.58 58.08
C SER A 12 -77.97 -4.98 56.78
N GLU A 13 -78.62 -4.87 55.60
CA GLU A 13 -78.00 -4.99 54.32
C GLU A 13 -76.96 -3.95 54.06
N LEU A 14 -77.20 -2.69 54.37
CA LEU A 14 -76.31 -1.57 54.22
C LEU A 14 -75.07 -1.72 55.13
N GLN A 15 -75.28 -2.23 56.37
CA GLN A 15 -74.16 -2.54 57.27
C GLN A 15 -73.35 -3.71 56.75
N ALA A 16 -73.95 -4.79 56.21
CA ALA A 16 -73.28 -5.89 55.62
C ALA A 16 -72.47 -5.47 54.41
N ALA A 17 -73.00 -4.69 53.49
CA ALA A 17 -72.31 -4.14 52.33
C ALA A 17 -71.16 -3.21 52.71
N ARG A 18 -71.31 -2.38 53.75
CA ARG A 18 -70.19 -1.57 54.28
C ARG A 18 -69.08 -2.41 54.89
N LEU A 19 -69.41 -3.48 55.59
CA LEU A 19 -68.42 -4.39 56.16
C LEU A 19 -67.65 -5.14 55.08
N GLU A 20 -68.32 -5.50 54.00
CA GLU A 20 -67.73 -6.15 52.87
C GLU A 20 -66.81 -5.19 52.11
N LEU A 21 -67.24 -3.95 51.90
CA LEU A 21 -66.44 -2.91 51.28
C LEU A 21 -65.18 -2.56 52.09
N THR A 22 -65.30 -2.45 53.42
CA THR A 22 -64.12 -2.25 54.30
C THR A 22 -63.17 -3.43 54.33
N LYS A 23 -63.68 -4.66 54.19
CA LYS A 23 -62.80 -5.84 54.03
C LYS A 23 -62.09 -5.88 52.70
N LEU A 24 -62.74 -5.50 51.61
CA LEU A 24 -62.12 -5.39 50.28
C LEU A 24 -61.08 -4.26 50.23
N GLU A 25 -61.39 -3.10 50.79
CA GLU A 25 -60.42 -1.98 50.91
C GLU A 25 -59.22 -2.35 51.79
N ALA A 26 -59.42 -3.05 52.90
CA ALA A 26 -58.33 -3.54 53.75
C ALA A 26 -57.48 -4.64 53.05
N ALA A 27 -58.13 -5.49 52.25
CA ALA A 27 -57.41 -6.49 51.43
C ALA A 27 -56.58 -5.82 50.33
N GLU A 28 -57.13 -4.80 49.65
CA GLU A 28 -56.44 -4.08 48.59
C GLU A 28 -55.25 -3.28 49.15
N THR A 29 -55.42 -2.57 50.27
CA THR A 29 -54.31 -1.89 50.95
C THR A 29 -53.24 -2.83 51.44
N SER A 30 -53.62 -3.99 51.96
CA SER A 30 -52.64 -4.99 52.42
C SER A 30 -51.84 -5.61 51.24
N ILE A 31 -52.49 -5.80 50.09
CA ILE A 31 -51.81 -6.29 48.88
C ILE A 31 -50.84 -5.25 48.32
N THR A 32 -51.26 -3.97 48.28
CA THR A 32 -50.39 -2.90 47.81
C THR A 32 -49.23 -2.64 48.75
N GLU A 33 -49.45 -2.59 50.08
CA GLU A 33 -48.35 -2.50 51.05
C GLU A 33 -47.42 -3.72 51.03
N ALA A 34 -47.94 -4.89 50.93
CA ALA A 34 -47.16 -6.11 50.81
C ALA A 34 -46.33 -6.11 49.52
N SER A 35 -46.92 -5.69 48.39
CA SER A 35 -46.22 -5.59 47.12
C SER A 35 -45.13 -4.51 47.16
N GLN A 36 -45.39 -3.34 47.74
CA GLN A 36 -44.39 -2.28 47.92
C GLN A 36 -43.26 -2.69 48.84
N SER A 37 -43.55 -3.34 49.96
CA SER A 37 -42.52 -3.84 50.87
C SER A 37 -41.67 -4.96 50.23
N TYR A 38 -42.30 -5.81 49.45
CA TYR A 38 -41.61 -6.86 48.70
C TYR A 38 -40.68 -6.29 47.61
N LEU A 39 -41.19 -5.34 46.84
CA LEU A 39 -40.41 -4.61 45.84
C LEU A 39 -39.21 -3.87 46.49
N LYS A 40 -39.47 -3.15 47.60
CA LYS A 40 -38.42 -2.45 48.32
C LYS A 40 -37.34 -3.40 48.82
N SER A 41 -37.70 -4.51 49.43
CA SER A 41 -36.76 -5.51 49.92
C SER A 41 -36.02 -6.23 48.78
N PHE A 42 -36.74 -6.48 47.68
CA PHE A 42 -36.20 -7.04 46.45
C PHE A 42 -35.10 -6.15 45.88
N PHE A 43 -35.34 -4.86 45.73
CA PHE A 43 -34.36 -3.92 45.19
C PHE A 43 -33.20 -3.63 46.17
N GLN A 44 -33.47 -3.53 47.45
CA GLN A 44 -32.41 -3.28 48.47
C GLN A 44 -31.42 -4.42 48.54
N LYS A 45 -31.86 -5.66 48.62
CA LYS A 45 -30.93 -6.82 48.67
C LYS A 45 -30.14 -6.98 47.37
N ARG A 46 -30.80 -6.86 46.21
CA ARG A 46 -30.12 -6.99 44.92
C ARG A 46 -29.24 -5.81 44.59
N GLY A 47 -29.54 -4.62 45.12
CA GLY A 47 -28.66 -3.47 45.01
C GLY A 47 -27.31 -3.70 45.65
N LEU A 48 -27.28 -4.36 46.80
CA LEU A 48 -26.02 -4.74 47.46
C LEU A 48 -25.22 -5.74 46.64
N TYR A 49 -25.87 -6.77 46.06
CA TYR A 49 -25.19 -7.76 45.20
C TYR A 49 -24.64 -7.15 43.91
N LEU A 50 -25.34 -6.17 43.34
CA LEU A 50 -24.81 -5.40 42.20
C LEU A 50 -23.58 -4.56 42.59
N ILE A 51 -23.56 -3.97 43.79
CA ILE A 51 -22.41 -3.22 44.30
C ILE A 51 -21.22 -4.17 44.53
N GLU A 52 -21.43 -5.33 45.12
CA GLU A 52 -20.40 -6.36 45.30
C GLU A 52 -19.82 -6.85 43.98
N ALA A 53 -20.69 -7.12 43.00
CA ALA A 53 -20.28 -7.47 41.65
C ALA A 53 -19.48 -6.35 40.97
N LEU A 54 -19.89 -5.10 41.12
CA LEU A 54 -19.16 -3.93 40.60
C LEU A 54 -17.78 -3.77 41.26
N LEU A 55 -17.70 -3.93 42.58
CA LEU A 55 -16.42 -3.89 43.32
C LEU A 55 -15.48 -5.00 42.84
N LEU A 56 -16.00 -6.20 42.62
CA LEU A 56 -15.22 -7.30 42.03
C LEU A 56 -14.70 -6.96 40.65
N VAL A 57 -15.50 -6.38 39.77
CA VAL A 57 -15.08 -5.92 38.44
C VAL A 57 -13.96 -4.91 38.54
N VAL A 58 -14.09 -3.91 39.44
CA VAL A 58 -13.03 -2.92 39.68
C VAL A 58 -11.75 -3.58 40.17
N ALA A 59 -11.86 -4.54 41.12
CA ALA A 59 -10.71 -5.30 41.59
C ALA A 59 -10.02 -6.11 40.47
N ILE A 60 -10.79 -6.77 39.58
CA ILE A 60 -10.25 -7.50 38.43
C ILE A 60 -9.51 -6.55 37.49
N LEU A 61 -10.07 -5.38 37.20
CA LEU A 61 -9.42 -4.37 36.33
C LEU A 61 -8.13 -3.82 36.93
N LEU A 62 -8.12 -3.55 38.25
CA LEU A 62 -6.91 -3.12 38.94
C LEU A 62 -5.83 -4.21 38.94
N LEU A 63 -6.21 -5.47 39.23
CA LEU A 63 -5.30 -6.60 39.20
C LEU A 63 -4.75 -6.83 37.78
N SER A 64 -5.58 -6.70 36.75
CA SER A 64 -5.15 -6.77 35.36
C SER A 64 -4.14 -5.67 35.01
N ARG A 65 -4.35 -4.43 35.46
CA ARG A 65 -3.37 -3.34 35.27
C ARG A 65 -2.04 -3.64 35.97
N LEU A 66 -2.08 -4.12 37.18
CA LEU A 66 -0.88 -4.52 37.93
C LEU A 66 -0.13 -5.67 37.26
N SER A 67 -0.87 -6.69 36.80
CA SER A 67 -0.32 -7.82 36.07
C SER A 67 0.34 -7.36 34.75
N TYR A 68 -0.31 -6.47 33.99
CA TYR A 68 0.27 -5.92 32.77
C TYR A 68 1.54 -5.12 33.04
N ALA A 69 1.55 -4.27 34.07
CA ALA A 69 2.73 -3.51 34.48
C ALA A 69 3.88 -4.43 34.92
N ALA A 70 3.57 -5.53 35.60
CA ALA A 70 4.55 -6.55 35.97
C ALA A 70 5.12 -7.24 34.73
N MET A 71 4.27 -7.62 33.75
CA MET A 71 4.71 -8.21 32.48
C MET A 71 5.64 -7.26 31.72
N GLU A 72 5.33 -5.97 31.66
CA GLU A 72 6.18 -4.95 31.01
C GLU A 72 7.53 -4.79 31.73
N ARG A 73 7.56 -4.97 33.05
CA ARG A 73 8.79 -4.86 33.87
C ARG A 73 9.69 -6.09 33.78
N TYR A 74 9.11 -7.29 33.77
CA TYR A 74 9.87 -8.54 33.86
C TYR A 74 10.12 -9.21 32.49
N ILE A 75 9.31 -8.94 31.46
CA ILE A 75 9.48 -9.56 30.14
C ILE A 75 10.19 -8.60 29.20
N ALA A 76 11.47 -8.84 28.94
CA ALA A 76 12.33 -7.97 28.12
C ALA A 76 11.80 -7.67 26.69
N GLY A 77 10.91 -8.52 26.16
CA GLY A 77 10.29 -8.33 24.84
C GLY A 77 9.25 -7.22 24.75
N PHE A 78 8.61 -6.82 25.88
CA PHE A 78 7.56 -5.81 25.90
C PHE A 78 8.08 -4.38 25.68
N ARG A 79 9.36 -4.09 25.98
CA ARG A 79 10.00 -2.77 25.80
C ARG A 79 10.56 -2.54 24.41
N LYS A 80 10.66 -3.56 23.57
CA LYS A 80 11.24 -3.44 22.22
C LYS A 80 10.29 -2.73 21.26
N LYS A 81 10.84 -1.88 20.40
CA LYS A 81 10.12 -1.15 19.34
C LYS A 81 9.43 -2.11 18.34
N HIS A 82 10.04 -3.27 18.10
CA HIS A 82 9.46 -4.38 17.34
C HIS A 82 9.15 -5.55 18.28
N ARG A 83 7.87 -5.73 18.61
CA ARG A 83 7.41 -6.83 19.48
C ARG A 83 7.33 -8.12 18.66
N SER A 84 7.96 -9.19 19.18
CA SER A 84 7.88 -10.51 18.56
C SER A 84 6.44 -11.06 18.61
N PHE A 85 6.12 -12.03 17.75
CA PHE A 85 4.84 -12.73 17.74
C PHE A 85 4.43 -13.23 19.13
N ARG A 86 5.36 -13.85 19.85
CA ARG A 86 5.10 -14.40 21.21
C ARG A 86 4.62 -13.31 22.19
N VAL A 87 5.24 -12.13 22.14
CA VAL A 87 4.85 -11.00 23.01
C VAL A 87 3.47 -10.48 22.66
N ARG A 88 3.16 -10.34 21.38
CA ARG A 88 1.83 -9.93 20.91
C ARG A 88 0.75 -10.94 21.30
N LEU A 89 1.07 -12.24 21.19
CA LEU A 89 0.15 -13.30 21.58
C LEU A 89 -0.14 -13.27 23.09
N ILE A 90 0.88 -13.10 23.94
CA ILE A 90 0.74 -12.99 25.39
C ILE A 90 -0.10 -11.76 25.74
N GLU A 91 0.15 -10.60 25.11
CA GLU A 91 -0.64 -9.38 25.32
C GLU A 91 -2.11 -9.59 24.96
N LEU A 92 -2.38 -10.21 23.80
CA LEU A 92 -3.73 -10.51 23.36
C LEU A 92 -4.42 -11.50 24.32
N ALA A 93 -3.72 -12.56 24.69
CA ALA A 93 -4.25 -13.57 25.64
C ALA A 93 -4.58 -12.95 27.00
N HIS A 94 -3.73 -12.07 27.53
CA HIS A 94 -3.98 -11.35 28.78
C HIS A 94 -5.22 -10.47 28.70
N ARG A 95 -5.42 -9.73 27.59
CA ARG A 95 -6.61 -8.89 27.37
C ARG A 95 -7.89 -9.73 27.27
N ILE A 96 -7.83 -10.83 26.50
CA ILE A 96 -8.98 -11.76 26.38
C ILE A 96 -9.32 -12.35 27.75
N PHE A 97 -8.32 -12.80 28.50
CA PHE A 97 -8.50 -13.33 29.85
C PHE A 97 -9.14 -12.30 30.80
N THR A 98 -8.69 -11.06 30.75
CA THR A 98 -9.27 -9.95 31.55
C THR A 98 -10.76 -9.75 31.20
N VAL A 99 -11.10 -9.70 29.91
CA VAL A 99 -12.49 -9.55 29.45
C VAL A 99 -13.37 -10.73 29.94
N ILE A 100 -12.86 -11.95 29.82
CA ILE A 100 -13.56 -13.16 30.31
C ILE A 100 -13.80 -13.05 31.82
N MET A 101 -12.80 -12.64 32.61
CA MET A 101 -12.93 -12.51 34.06
C MET A 101 -13.89 -11.37 34.47
N VAL A 102 -13.92 -10.27 33.73
CA VAL A 102 -14.88 -9.17 33.95
C VAL A 102 -16.33 -9.63 33.70
N ILE A 103 -16.53 -10.52 32.75
CA ILE A 103 -17.86 -11.05 32.42
C ILE A 103 -18.28 -12.16 33.39
N LEU A 104 -17.37 -13.10 33.68
CA LEU A 104 -17.70 -14.27 34.54
C LEU A 104 -17.68 -13.92 36.04
N GLY A 105 -16.87 -12.93 36.47
CA GLY A 105 -16.76 -12.54 37.89
C GLY A 105 -18.11 -12.21 38.54
N PRO A 106 -18.92 -11.30 37.98
CA PRO A 106 -20.27 -11.01 38.47
C PRO A 106 -21.18 -12.26 38.54
N MET A 107 -21.06 -13.14 37.54
CA MET A 107 -21.88 -14.37 37.50
C MET A 107 -21.54 -15.31 38.68
N ILE A 108 -20.24 -15.41 39.02
CA ILE A 108 -19.79 -16.19 40.18
C ILE A 108 -20.36 -15.60 41.48
N VAL A 109 -20.38 -14.26 41.62
CA VAL A 109 -20.99 -13.58 42.77
C VAL A 109 -22.46 -13.90 42.87
N PHE A 110 -23.23 -13.77 41.80
CA PHE A 110 -24.65 -14.04 41.78
C PHE A 110 -24.99 -15.54 42.09
N TYR A 111 -24.11 -16.45 41.64
CA TYR A 111 -24.23 -17.86 41.96
C TYR A 111 -23.96 -18.14 43.45
N LEU A 112 -22.91 -17.55 44.03
CA LEU A 112 -22.54 -17.75 45.46
C LEU A 112 -23.58 -17.17 46.45
N VAL A 113 -24.26 -16.09 46.03
CA VAL A 113 -25.32 -15.45 46.82
C VAL A 113 -26.68 -16.08 46.58
N GLU A 114 -26.75 -17.13 45.73
CA GLU A 114 -27.97 -17.86 45.40
C GLU A 114 -29.09 -16.98 44.80
N ASP A 115 -28.74 -15.82 44.19
CA ASP A 115 -29.73 -14.99 43.50
C ASP A 115 -29.94 -15.44 42.06
N TRP A 116 -30.84 -16.41 41.90
CA TRP A 116 -31.18 -17.00 40.58
C TRP A 116 -31.73 -16.01 39.57
N VAL A 117 -32.28 -14.86 40.03
CA VAL A 117 -32.85 -13.86 39.12
C VAL A 117 -31.72 -13.05 38.46
N LEU A 118 -30.75 -12.55 39.25
CA LEU A 118 -29.58 -11.86 38.70
C LEU A 118 -28.70 -12.81 37.88
N PHE A 119 -28.59 -14.09 38.33
CA PHE A 119 -27.84 -15.09 37.58
C PHE A 119 -28.47 -15.39 36.22
N SER A 120 -29.81 -15.58 36.16
CA SER A 120 -30.52 -15.84 34.90
C SER A 120 -30.44 -14.63 33.94
N LEU A 121 -30.52 -13.40 34.48
CA LEU A 121 -30.31 -12.16 33.68
C LEU A 121 -28.90 -12.11 33.11
N GLY A 122 -27.89 -12.51 33.91
CA GLY A 122 -26.49 -12.61 33.46
C GLY A 122 -26.32 -13.65 32.34
N ILE A 123 -27.00 -14.84 32.45
CA ILE A 123 -27.00 -15.83 31.36
C ILE A 123 -27.62 -15.27 30.09
N LEU A 124 -28.75 -14.56 30.20
CA LEU A 124 -29.41 -13.93 29.05
C LEU A 124 -28.47 -12.88 28.38
N LEU A 125 -27.79 -12.07 29.19
CA LEU A 125 -26.80 -11.12 28.71
C LEU A 125 -25.64 -11.84 27.99
N LEU A 126 -25.11 -12.94 28.59
CA LEU A 126 -24.06 -13.73 27.95
C LEU A 126 -24.51 -14.36 26.62
N LEU A 127 -25.73 -14.82 26.54
CA LEU A 127 -26.29 -15.34 25.31
C LEU A 127 -26.35 -14.25 24.23
N GLY A 128 -26.80 -13.05 24.59
CA GLY A 128 -26.80 -11.88 23.69
C GLY A 128 -25.40 -11.53 23.19
N ILE A 129 -24.41 -11.51 24.11
CA ILE A 129 -23.01 -11.27 23.75
C ILE A 129 -22.50 -12.40 22.82
N ALA A 130 -22.77 -13.65 23.13
CA ALA A 130 -22.35 -14.81 22.32
C ALA A 130 -22.92 -14.76 20.89
N LEU A 131 -24.20 -14.40 20.75
CA LEU A 131 -24.84 -14.22 19.44
C LEU A 131 -24.20 -13.08 18.64
N THR A 132 -23.89 -11.96 19.30
CA THR A 132 -23.21 -10.82 18.67
C THR A 132 -21.79 -11.21 18.25
N LEU A 133 -21.03 -11.89 19.10
CA LEU A 133 -19.66 -12.34 18.81
C LEU A 133 -19.64 -13.34 17.64
N ARG A 134 -20.65 -14.22 17.54
CA ARG A 134 -20.75 -15.17 16.42
C ARG A 134 -20.74 -14.48 15.05
N GLN A 135 -21.32 -13.29 14.93
CA GLN A 135 -21.35 -12.52 13.69
C GLN A 135 -20.08 -11.64 13.53
N THR A 136 -19.58 -11.10 14.62
CA THR A 136 -18.50 -10.10 14.62
C THR A 136 -17.10 -10.74 14.53
N VAL A 137 -16.86 -11.86 15.21
CA VAL A 137 -15.54 -12.51 15.24
C VAL A 137 -15.02 -12.90 13.85
N PRO A 138 -15.81 -13.52 12.94
CA PRO A 138 -15.32 -13.85 11.61
C PRO A 138 -14.88 -12.63 10.80
N LEU A 139 -15.58 -11.50 10.95
CA LEU A 139 -15.27 -10.25 10.25
C LEU A 139 -13.87 -9.73 10.61
N TYR A 140 -13.51 -9.79 11.88
CA TYR A 140 -12.20 -9.30 12.36
C TYR A 140 -11.12 -10.39 12.42
N TRP A 141 -11.45 -11.66 12.16
CA TRP A 141 -10.50 -12.76 12.25
C TRP A 141 -9.28 -12.58 11.35
N HIS A 142 -9.49 -12.13 10.11
CA HIS A 142 -8.39 -11.85 9.18
C HIS A 142 -7.49 -10.71 9.67
N GLN A 143 -8.08 -9.67 10.27
CA GLN A 143 -7.29 -8.57 10.85
C GLN A 143 -6.46 -9.03 12.05
N VAL A 144 -7.00 -9.93 12.89
CA VAL A 144 -6.25 -10.54 14.00
C VAL A 144 -5.08 -11.37 13.48
N GLN A 145 -5.28 -12.17 12.43
CA GLN A 145 -4.20 -12.94 11.81
C GLN A 145 -3.10 -12.02 11.25
N LEU A 146 -3.47 -10.92 10.58
CA LEU A 146 -2.51 -9.92 10.11
C LEU A 146 -1.77 -9.28 11.28
N PHE A 147 -2.47 -8.84 12.33
CA PHE A 147 -1.88 -8.25 13.53
C PHE A 147 -0.88 -9.19 14.22
N LEU A 148 -1.16 -10.49 14.24
CA LEU A 148 -0.27 -11.52 14.78
C LEU A 148 0.89 -11.86 13.82
N ASN A 149 0.94 -11.29 12.62
CA ASN A 149 1.94 -11.57 11.59
C ASN A 149 1.95 -13.03 11.08
N ILE A 150 0.77 -13.67 11.07
CA ILE A 150 0.52 -15.02 10.55
C ILE A 150 -0.44 -15.04 9.37
N GLY A 151 -0.92 -13.86 8.96
CA GLY A 151 -1.86 -13.69 7.86
C GLY A 151 -1.21 -13.80 6.49
N SER A 152 -1.97 -13.39 5.46
CA SER A 152 -1.55 -13.36 4.06
C SER A 152 -0.53 -12.27 3.75
N VAL A 153 -0.41 -11.26 4.61
CA VAL A 153 0.60 -10.19 4.55
C VAL A 153 1.46 -10.26 5.81
N ARG A 154 2.79 -10.17 5.66
CA ARG A 154 3.75 -10.29 6.76
C ARG A 154 4.75 -9.14 6.78
N GLU A 155 5.21 -8.78 7.98
CA GLU A 155 6.29 -7.79 8.15
C GLU A 155 7.60 -8.27 7.50
N GLY A 156 8.30 -7.36 6.83
CA GLY A 156 9.55 -7.65 6.11
C GLY A 156 9.35 -8.23 4.71
N GLU A 157 8.12 -8.45 4.27
CA GLU A 157 7.81 -8.97 2.94
C GLU A 157 7.42 -7.86 1.96
N ARG A 158 7.46 -8.22 0.67
CA ARG A 158 7.04 -7.36 -0.44
C ARG A 158 5.58 -7.61 -0.79
N ILE A 159 4.84 -6.51 -0.96
CA ILE A 159 3.46 -6.50 -1.42
C ILE A 159 3.34 -5.59 -2.65
N LEU A 160 2.42 -5.91 -3.54
CA LEU A 160 2.09 -5.05 -4.69
C LEU A 160 0.75 -4.35 -4.40
N MET A 161 0.74 -3.01 -4.40
CA MET A 161 -0.45 -2.18 -4.26
C MET A 161 -0.42 -1.07 -5.32
N ASP A 162 -1.51 -0.90 -6.05
CA ASP A 162 -1.65 0.09 -7.12
C ASP A 162 -0.52 0.07 -8.16
N GLY A 163 -0.03 -1.13 -8.49
CA GLY A 163 1.07 -1.33 -9.43
C GLY A 163 2.46 -1.03 -8.87
N LEU A 164 2.56 -0.57 -7.61
CA LEU A 164 3.81 -0.28 -6.93
C LEU A 164 4.18 -1.40 -5.95
N PRO A 165 5.44 -1.80 -5.90
CA PRO A 165 5.95 -2.69 -4.87
C PRO A 165 6.24 -1.92 -3.58
N TRP A 166 5.79 -2.48 -2.46
CA TRP A 166 5.99 -1.92 -1.14
C TRP A 166 6.62 -2.94 -0.21
N LEU A 167 7.52 -2.49 0.64
CA LEU A 167 8.02 -3.24 1.78
C LEU A 167 7.08 -3.04 2.96
N VAL A 168 6.59 -4.12 3.53
CA VAL A 168 5.77 -4.10 4.75
C VAL A 168 6.70 -3.88 5.94
N GLU A 169 6.79 -2.67 6.46
CA GLU A 169 7.67 -2.38 7.59
C GLU A 169 7.07 -2.80 8.92
N ARG A 170 5.78 -2.51 9.11
CA ARG A 170 5.09 -2.80 10.36
C ARG A 170 3.60 -3.01 10.14
N ILE A 171 3.07 -4.03 10.82
CA ILE A 171 1.64 -4.33 10.88
C ILE A 171 1.14 -3.98 12.29
N ASN A 172 0.29 -2.97 12.37
CA ASN A 172 -0.47 -2.55 13.56
C ASN A 172 -1.89 -2.21 13.11
N ILE A 173 -2.68 -1.51 13.94
CA ILE A 173 -3.98 -0.95 13.53
C ILE A 173 -3.82 -0.10 12.25
N TYR A 174 -2.73 0.69 12.19
CA TYR A 174 -2.24 1.34 10.98
C TYR A 174 -0.92 0.71 10.58
N CYS A 175 -0.89 0.15 9.38
CA CYS A 175 0.29 -0.52 8.83
C CYS A 175 1.16 0.49 8.08
N THR A 176 2.46 0.34 8.16
CA THR A 176 3.44 1.22 7.49
C THR A 176 4.13 0.46 6.38
N PHE A 177 4.18 1.08 5.22
CA PHE A 177 4.82 0.58 4.01
C PHE A 177 5.85 1.58 3.54
N SER A 178 6.94 1.11 2.95
CA SER A 178 7.95 1.94 2.30
C SER A 178 8.38 1.36 0.97
N ASN A 179 8.86 2.23 0.08
CA ASN A 179 9.60 1.81 -1.10
C ASN A 179 11.04 2.32 -0.97
N PRO A 180 12.03 1.42 -0.79
CA PRO A 180 13.39 1.82 -0.43
C PRO A 180 14.15 2.52 -1.56
N VAL A 181 13.71 2.39 -2.82
CA VAL A 181 14.36 3.02 -3.98
C VAL A 181 13.76 4.39 -4.27
N ALA A 182 12.43 4.49 -4.20
CA ALA A 182 11.72 5.76 -4.42
C ALA A 182 11.74 6.68 -3.19
N ASP A 183 12.14 6.16 -2.01
CA ASP A 183 12.16 6.87 -0.72
C ASP A 183 10.79 7.45 -0.35
N ILE A 184 9.75 6.65 -0.55
CA ILE A 184 8.36 6.99 -0.23
C ILE A 184 7.82 6.06 0.85
N SER A 185 6.92 6.58 1.66
CA SER A 185 6.22 5.81 2.70
C SER A 185 4.72 6.08 2.67
N GLN A 186 3.94 5.06 3.05
CA GLN A 186 2.48 5.12 3.12
C GLN A 186 1.98 4.43 4.38
N ARG A 187 0.83 4.89 4.90
CA ARG A 187 0.15 4.27 6.04
C ARG A 187 -1.27 3.93 5.65
N LEU A 188 -1.66 2.69 5.89
CA LEU A 188 -3.02 2.18 5.64
C LEU A 188 -3.56 1.48 6.87
N PRO A 189 -4.89 1.52 7.12
CA PRO A 189 -5.51 0.72 8.17
C PRO A 189 -5.36 -0.78 7.86
N ILE A 190 -5.28 -1.61 8.91
CA ILE A 190 -5.12 -3.06 8.76
C ILE A 190 -6.28 -3.71 7.97
N ALA A 191 -7.45 -3.08 7.98
CA ALA A 191 -8.61 -3.54 7.24
C ALA A 191 -8.37 -3.59 5.73
N ASP A 192 -7.61 -2.62 5.18
CA ASP A 192 -7.33 -2.51 3.75
C ASP A 192 -6.33 -3.58 3.26
N LEU A 193 -5.66 -4.27 4.19
CA LEU A 193 -4.76 -5.37 3.87
C LEU A 193 -5.48 -6.71 3.71
N VAL A 194 -6.74 -6.77 4.13
CA VAL A 194 -7.54 -8.00 4.01
C VAL A 194 -7.77 -8.32 2.54
N GLY A 195 -7.35 -9.51 2.11
CA GLY A 195 -7.40 -9.93 0.71
C GLY A 195 -6.11 -9.72 -0.07
N LEU A 196 -5.17 -8.88 0.42
CA LEU A 196 -3.86 -8.73 -0.19
C LEU A 196 -2.93 -9.88 0.22
N LYS A 197 -1.88 -10.09 -0.59
CA LYS A 197 -0.88 -11.13 -0.36
C LYS A 197 0.52 -10.53 -0.46
N SER A 198 1.37 -10.85 0.51
CA SER A 198 2.79 -10.53 0.46
C SER A 198 3.62 -11.78 0.11
N ARG A 199 4.87 -11.55 -0.25
CA ARG A 199 5.86 -12.59 -0.47
C ARG A 199 7.24 -12.12 -0.03
N PRO A 200 8.18 -13.01 0.29
CA PRO A 200 9.56 -12.63 0.55
C PRO A 200 10.15 -11.83 -0.60
N ALA A 201 10.80 -10.71 -0.30
CA ALA A 201 11.54 -9.93 -1.29
C ALA A 201 12.87 -10.62 -1.61
N LYS A 202 13.25 -10.64 -2.90
CA LYS A 202 14.58 -11.09 -3.31
C LYS A 202 15.54 -9.89 -3.30
N PRO A 203 16.84 -10.09 -3.02
CA PRO A 203 17.82 -8.99 -2.96
C PRO A 203 17.91 -8.18 -4.26
N ASP A 204 17.77 -8.83 -5.42
CA ASP A 204 17.97 -8.21 -6.73
C ASP A 204 16.67 -7.73 -7.38
N GLU A 205 15.56 -7.74 -6.67
CA GLU A 205 14.28 -7.28 -7.23
C GLU A 205 14.21 -5.75 -7.28
N PRO A 206 13.83 -5.17 -8.44
CA PRO A 206 13.66 -3.74 -8.55
C PRO A 206 12.43 -3.28 -7.74
N TRP A 207 12.60 -2.22 -6.97
CA TRP A 207 11.53 -1.57 -6.20
C TRP A 207 10.90 -0.40 -6.95
N PHE A 208 11.71 0.32 -7.73
CA PHE A 208 11.28 1.40 -8.61
C PHE A 208 12.30 1.57 -9.74
N PRO A 209 11.91 2.00 -10.95
CA PRO A 209 12.83 2.05 -12.09
C PRO A 209 13.89 3.16 -12.00
N CYS A 210 13.71 4.15 -11.13
CA CYS A 210 14.62 5.28 -10.97
C CYS A 210 14.57 5.87 -9.57
N LYS A 211 15.55 6.72 -9.25
CA LYS A 211 15.63 7.52 -8.02
C LYS A 211 15.49 9.00 -8.35
N LYS A 212 15.22 9.81 -7.32
CA LYS A 212 15.33 11.25 -7.43
C LYS A 212 16.75 11.63 -7.83
N GLY A 213 16.86 12.46 -8.88
CA GLY A 213 18.14 12.87 -9.48
C GLY A 213 18.49 12.12 -10.76
N ASP A 214 17.90 10.97 -11.05
CA ASP A 214 18.18 10.20 -12.25
C ASP A 214 17.61 10.86 -13.51
N TRP A 215 18.32 10.71 -14.64
CA TRP A 215 17.80 11.03 -15.95
C TRP A 215 17.12 9.80 -16.55
N VAL A 216 15.91 10.01 -17.06
CA VAL A 216 15.12 8.95 -17.69
C VAL A 216 14.65 9.37 -19.09
N ILE A 217 14.45 8.37 -19.96
CA ILE A 217 13.79 8.54 -21.26
C ILE A 217 12.53 7.66 -21.22
N LEU A 218 11.39 8.27 -21.46
CA LEU A 218 10.11 7.57 -21.55
C LEU A 218 9.88 7.01 -22.97
N SER A 219 8.97 6.07 -23.11
CA SER A 219 8.65 5.43 -24.42
C SER A 219 8.14 6.41 -25.48
N ASP A 220 7.58 7.55 -25.09
CA ASP A 220 7.18 8.65 -25.97
C ASP A 220 8.34 9.58 -26.38
N GLY A 221 9.57 9.27 -25.94
CA GLY A 221 10.76 10.04 -26.25
C GLY A 221 11.03 11.22 -25.31
N VAL A 222 10.13 11.51 -24.38
CA VAL A 222 10.34 12.54 -23.35
C VAL A 222 11.53 12.17 -22.48
N ARG A 223 12.48 13.10 -22.34
CA ARG A 223 13.66 12.93 -21.52
C ARG A 223 13.71 14.00 -20.43
N GLY A 224 13.74 13.58 -19.18
CA GLY A 224 13.80 14.48 -18.04
C GLY A 224 14.61 13.93 -16.89
N LYS A 225 15.00 14.82 -15.98
CA LYS A 225 15.57 14.49 -14.69
C LYS A 225 14.44 14.33 -13.68
N VAL A 226 14.44 13.25 -12.93
CA VAL A 226 13.47 13.00 -11.86
C VAL A 226 13.75 13.95 -10.70
N ILE A 227 12.81 14.83 -10.38
CA ILE A 227 12.94 15.82 -9.29
C ILE A 227 12.08 15.48 -8.07
N GLY A 228 11.00 14.73 -8.27
CA GLY A 228 10.11 14.29 -7.20
C GLY A 228 9.47 12.95 -7.53
N ILE A 229 9.35 12.10 -6.50
CA ILE A 229 8.64 10.82 -6.57
C ILE A 229 7.74 10.76 -5.34
N SER A 230 6.46 10.46 -5.56
CA SER A 230 5.50 10.09 -4.52
C SER A 230 4.75 8.83 -4.96
N HIS A 231 3.87 8.30 -4.11
CA HIS A 231 3.02 7.19 -4.51
C HIS A 231 1.97 7.60 -5.56
N GLU A 232 1.65 8.88 -5.66
CA GLU A 232 0.65 9.42 -6.58
C GLU A 232 1.28 10.00 -7.85
N LEU A 233 2.39 10.73 -7.72
CA LEU A 233 2.95 11.57 -8.77
C LEU A 233 4.47 11.38 -8.91
N VAL A 234 4.93 11.42 -10.17
CA VAL A 234 6.34 11.56 -10.53
C VAL A 234 6.55 12.86 -11.29
N GLN A 235 7.51 13.65 -10.85
CA GLN A 235 7.86 14.92 -11.49
C GLN A 235 9.20 14.83 -12.21
N LEU A 236 9.20 15.23 -13.47
CA LEU A 236 10.39 15.34 -14.31
C LEU A 236 10.66 16.82 -14.61
N VAL A 237 11.91 17.18 -14.75
CA VAL A 237 12.33 18.47 -15.33
C VAL A 237 13.13 18.23 -16.61
N GLU A 238 12.71 18.86 -17.69
CA GLU A 238 13.44 18.86 -18.95
C GLU A 238 14.60 19.85 -18.93
N ARG A 239 15.55 19.68 -19.86
CA ARG A 239 16.56 20.71 -20.09
C ARG A 239 15.89 21.99 -20.59
N GLY A 240 16.09 23.10 -19.86
CA GLY A 240 15.38 24.35 -20.09
C GLY A 240 14.43 24.70 -18.96
N GLY A 241 14.18 23.76 -18.00
CA GLY A 241 13.46 24.00 -16.76
C GLY A 241 11.96 23.69 -16.83
N ALA A 242 11.43 23.25 -17.96
CA ALA A 242 10.03 22.82 -18.05
C ALA A 242 9.80 21.60 -17.15
N GLN A 243 8.75 21.65 -16.32
CA GLN A 243 8.38 20.58 -15.43
C GLN A 243 7.20 19.79 -15.98
N LEU A 244 7.31 18.49 -15.92
CA LEU A 244 6.28 17.54 -16.33
C LEU A 244 5.88 16.72 -15.11
N THR A 245 4.59 16.61 -14.87
CA THR A 245 4.03 15.80 -13.79
C THR A 245 3.18 14.68 -14.35
N TYR A 246 3.50 13.46 -13.99
CA TYR A 246 2.79 12.24 -14.36
C TYR A 246 2.14 11.62 -13.12
N GLN A 247 0.99 10.97 -13.29
CA GLN A 247 0.56 9.99 -12.30
C GLN A 247 1.60 8.86 -12.27
N THR A 248 1.87 8.30 -11.09
CA THR A 248 2.91 7.27 -10.96
C THR A 248 2.61 6.03 -11.80
N SER A 249 1.34 5.65 -11.93
CA SER A 249 0.87 4.59 -12.83
C SER A 249 1.20 4.89 -14.31
N ASP A 250 0.94 6.11 -14.76
CA ASP A 250 1.18 6.54 -16.15
C ASP A 250 2.68 6.62 -16.45
N PHE A 251 3.47 7.11 -15.49
CA PHE A 251 4.92 7.12 -15.60
C PHE A 251 5.48 5.71 -15.77
N LEU A 252 5.01 4.74 -14.96
CA LEU A 252 5.44 3.35 -15.06
C LEU A 252 4.96 2.69 -16.36
N ALA A 253 3.74 2.99 -16.82
CA ALA A 253 3.21 2.49 -18.08
C ALA A 253 4.04 2.95 -19.29
N LYS A 254 4.72 4.10 -19.21
CA LYS A 254 5.66 4.61 -20.22
C LYS A 254 7.03 3.94 -20.19
N SER A 255 7.24 2.89 -19.39
CA SER A 255 8.45 2.07 -19.33
C SER A 255 9.73 2.91 -19.28
N PRO A 256 9.96 3.71 -18.24
CA PRO A 256 11.08 4.64 -18.15
C PRO A 256 12.41 3.92 -18.24
N ARG A 257 13.24 4.33 -19.21
CA ARG A 257 14.61 3.86 -19.37
C ARG A 257 15.54 4.76 -18.57
N ASN A 258 16.10 4.22 -17.48
CA ASN A 258 17.02 4.93 -16.60
C ASN A 258 18.42 5.01 -17.23
N LEU A 259 18.98 6.21 -17.26
CA LEU A 259 20.32 6.49 -17.81
C LEU A 259 21.38 6.64 -16.72
N ALA A 260 21.04 6.53 -15.44
CA ALA A 260 21.92 6.87 -14.34
C ALA A 260 23.12 5.95 -14.16
N THR A 261 23.04 4.70 -14.61
CA THR A 261 24.21 3.79 -14.56
C THR A 261 25.05 3.94 -15.79
N ASN A 262 24.52 3.58 -16.94
CA ASN A 262 25.17 3.68 -18.23
C ASN A 262 24.08 3.82 -19.30
N PHE A 263 24.46 4.39 -20.45
CA PHE A 263 23.54 4.50 -21.58
C PHE A 263 24.23 4.38 -22.91
N ARG A 264 23.49 3.89 -23.89
CA ARG A 264 23.95 3.71 -25.25
C ARG A 264 23.39 4.78 -26.16
N ILE A 265 24.26 5.36 -26.98
CA ILE A 265 23.93 6.18 -28.12
C ILE A 265 24.24 5.35 -29.39
N LYS A 266 23.28 5.32 -30.31
CA LYS A 266 23.45 4.71 -31.62
C LYS A 266 23.11 5.77 -32.66
N GLU A 267 24.07 6.12 -33.50
CA GLU A 267 23.90 7.05 -34.61
C GLU A 267 24.27 6.36 -35.92
N SER A 268 23.71 6.83 -37.02
CA SER A 268 23.95 6.29 -38.35
C SER A 268 24.69 7.31 -39.21
N LEU A 269 25.67 6.86 -39.98
CA LEU A 269 26.37 7.61 -41.00
C LEU A 269 26.22 6.91 -42.35
N GLY A 270 25.70 7.56 -43.39
CA GLY A 270 25.64 7.06 -44.76
C GLY A 270 26.85 7.54 -45.55
N ILE A 271 27.57 6.64 -46.22
CA ILE A 271 28.66 6.94 -47.13
C ILE A 271 28.33 6.49 -48.57
N SER A 272 29.05 7.06 -49.55
CA SER A 272 28.83 6.76 -50.96
C SER A 272 29.14 5.31 -51.34
N TYR A 273 28.42 4.72 -52.28
CA TYR A 273 28.71 3.42 -52.84
C TYR A 273 30.09 3.36 -53.56
N SER A 274 30.67 4.51 -53.94
CA SER A 274 32.02 4.58 -54.45
C SER A 274 33.07 4.04 -53.48
N LEU A 275 32.76 4.06 -52.15
CA LEU A 275 33.63 3.59 -51.05
C LEU A 275 33.37 2.13 -50.68
N GLN A 276 32.57 1.38 -51.48
CA GLN A 276 32.17 0.01 -51.16
C GLN A 276 33.32 -0.92 -50.81
N LYS A 277 34.46 -0.79 -51.47
CA LYS A 277 35.64 -1.67 -51.28
C LYS A 277 36.20 -1.60 -49.85
N GLU A 278 36.11 -0.48 -49.20
CA GLU A 278 36.67 -0.22 -47.89
C GLU A 278 35.63 -0.09 -46.80
N SER A 279 34.36 -0.04 -47.15
CA SER A 279 33.21 0.24 -46.26
C SER A 279 33.04 -0.80 -45.12
N THR A 280 33.53 -2.00 -45.28
CA THR A 280 33.44 -3.10 -44.30
C THR A 280 34.72 -3.36 -43.53
N THR A 281 35.81 -2.60 -43.80
CA THR A 281 37.13 -2.78 -43.20
C THR A 281 37.79 -1.46 -42.83
N GLY A 282 38.59 -0.87 -43.71
CA GLY A 282 39.43 0.31 -43.40
C GLY A 282 38.66 1.55 -42.94
N ILE A 283 37.48 1.80 -43.51
CA ILE A 283 36.66 2.95 -43.09
C ILE A 283 36.15 2.76 -41.66
N LEU A 284 35.76 1.55 -41.28
CA LEU A 284 35.27 1.27 -39.91
C LEU A 284 36.37 1.52 -38.88
N GLU A 285 37.60 1.03 -39.13
CA GLU A 285 38.72 1.20 -38.23
C GLU A 285 39.14 2.68 -38.13
N THR A 286 39.24 3.37 -39.27
CA THR A 286 39.62 4.80 -39.33
C THR A 286 38.59 5.64 -38.60
N LEU A 287 37.31 5.45 -38.85
CA LEU A 287 36.20 6.17 -38.18
C LEU A 287 36.18 5.90 -36.70
N HIS A 288 36.40 4.63 -36.29
CA HIS A 288 36.50 4.29 -34.86
C HIS A 288 37.64 5.06 -34.17
N HIS A 289 38.85 5.03 -34.76
CA HIS A 289 40.01 5.75 -34.18
C HIS A 289 39.78 7.26 -34.13
N TYR A 290 39.20 7.81 -35.17
CA TYR A 290 38.89 9.24 -35.23
C TYR A 290 37.90 9.70 -34.14
N ILE A 291 36.80 8.98 -33.97
CA ILE A 291 35.79 9.26 -32.97
C ILE A 291 36.38 9.09 -31.55
N GLN A 292 37.21 8.09 -31.33
CA GLN A 292 37.87 7.90 -30.03
C GLN A 292 38.78 9.05 -29.71
N GLN A 293 39.61 9.49 -30.63
CA GLN A 293 40.50 10.63 -30.44
C GLN A 293 39.72 11.93 -30.15
N ARG A 294 38.63 12.18 -30.89
CA ARG A 294 37.77 13.35 -30.68
C ARG A 294 37.07 13.32 -29.33
N ALA A 295 36.62 12.16 -28.87
CA ALA A 295 36.03 12.00 -27.55
C ALA A 295 37.05 12.32 -26.44
N GLU A 296 38.29 11.91 -26.59
CA GLU A 296 39.38 12.25 -25.65
C GLU A 296 39.67 13.75 -25.65
N GLN A 297 39.80 14.37 -26.82
CA GLN A 297 40.08 15.81 -26.98
C GLN A 297 38.98 16.70 -26.38
N GLU A 298 37.70 16.26 -26.47
CA GLU A 298 36.58 17.01 -25.92
C GLU A 298 36.27 16.63 -24.46
N GLY A 299 37.10 15.79 -23.82
CA GLY A 299 37.00 15.45 -22.39
C GLY A 299 35.98 14.38 -22.05
N TYR A 300 35.54 13.58 -23.02
CA TYR A 300 34.60 12.46 -22.80
C TYR A 300 35.29 11.09 -22.71
N GLY A 301 36.60 11.01 -22.90
CA GLY A 301 37.36 9.78 -23.01
C GLY A 301 37.22 8.86 -21.78
N GLU A 302 37.32 9.42 -20.57
CA GLU A 302 37.18 8.63 -19.31
C GLU A 302 35.77 8.11 -19.07
N GLN A 303 34.75 8.76 -19.64
CA GLN A 303 33.36 8.40 -19.49
C GLN A 303 32.83 7.55 -20.66
N LEU A 304 33.61 7.39 -21.74
CA LEU A 304 33.31 6.50 -22.86
C LEU A 304 33.70 5.08 -22.49
N LEU A 305 32.73 4.20 -22.28
CA LEU A 305 32.93 2.83 -21.84
C LEU A 305 33.22 1.88 -23.01
N ASN A 306 32.60 2.13 -24.14
CA ASN A 306 32.71 1.29 -25.32
C ASN A 306 32.39 2.12 -26.55
N LEU A 307 33.14 1.92 -27.62
CA LEU A 307 32.90 2.50 -28.93
C LEU A 307 33.00 1.38 -29.97
N ARG A 308 32.02 1.29 -30.86
CA ARG A 308 32.02 0.41 -32.00
C ARG A 308 31.51 1.13 -33.22
N VAL A 309 32.16 0.88 -34.34
CA VAL A 309 31.71 1.30 -35.67
C VAL A 309 31.50 0.05 -36.46
N GLU A 310 30.32 -0.18 -36.96
CA GLU A 310 29.89 -1.41 -37.62
C GLU A 310 29.20 -1.07 -38.96
N PHE A 311 29.37 -1.91 -39.96
CA PHE A 311 28.54 -1.83 -41.16
C PHE A 311 27.12 -2.25 -40.81
N ALA A 312 26.14 -1.37 -41.05
CA ALA A 312 24.76 -1.58 -40.68
C ALA A 312 23.97 -2.24 -41.81
N GLN A 313 23.96 -1.61 -42.98
CA GLN A 313 23.23 -2.10 -44.14
C GLN A 313 23.65 -1.37 -45.42
N ALA A 314 23.34 -1.97 -46.59
CA ALA A 314 23.33 -1.31 -47.86
C ALA A 314 21.95 -0.68 -48.09
N GLY A 315 21.86 0.67 -47.97
CA GLY A 315 20.64 1.45 -48.17
C GLY A 315 20.38 1.79 -49.63
N ASN A 316 19.23 2.40 -49.91
CA ASN A 316 18.84 2.74 -51.30
C ASN A 316 19.80 3.73 -52.01
N SER A 317 20.49 4.60 -51.23
CA SER A 317 21.39 5.62 -51.77
C SER A 317 22.73 5.69 -51.03
N SER A 318 22.93 4.91 -49.97
CA SER A 318 24.12 4.95 -49.13
C SER A 318 24.47 3.58 -48.60
N LEU A 319 25.74 3.40 -48.24
CA LEU A 319 26.20 2.35 -47.36
C LEU A 319 26.14 2.88 -45.93
N ASP A 320 25.29 2.30 -45.09
CA ASP A 320 25.05 2.83 -43.76
C ASP A 320 25.96 2.19 -42.74
N LEU A 321 26.66 3.02 -41.97
CA LEU A 321 27.50 2.66 -40.85
C LEU A 321 26.81 3.00 -39.56
N ALA A 322 26.88 2.10 -38.58
CA ALA A 322 26.35 2.35 -37.23
C ALA A 322 27.50 2.69 -36.28
N VAL A 323 27.43 3.86 -35.67
CA VAL A 323 28.31 4.27 -34.57
C VAL A 323 27.59 4.03 -33.26
N ILE A 324 28.14 3.13 -32.45
CA ILE A 324 27.59 2.70 -31.16
C ILE A 324 28.55 3.14 -30.06
N ALA A 325 28.11 4.04 -29.19
CA ALA A 325 28.92 4.56 -28.09
C ALA A 325 28.16 4.38 -26.77
N ASP A 326 28.83 3.75 -25.80
CA ASP A 326 28.29 3.54 -24.45
C ASP A 326 28.99 4.51 -23.48
N PHE A 327 28.21 5.29 -22.73
CA PHE A 327 28.72 6.28 -21.80
C PHE A 327 28.28 5.99 -20.37
N LYS A 328 29.09 6.43 -19.40
CA LYS A 328 28.72 6.42 -17.98
C LYS A 328 27.53 7.36 -17.71
N GLY A 329 26.71 6.99 -16.73
CA GLY A 329 25.51 7.73 -16.37
C GLY A 329 25.74 9.18 -15.93
N GLU A 330 26.96 9.53 -15.51
CA GLU A 330 27.36 10.89 -15.17
C GLU A 330 27.12 11.89 -16.32
N LEU A 331 27.20 11.42 -17.56
CA LEU A 331 26.94 12.22 -18.76
C LEU A 331 25.47 12.17 -19.23
N ALA A 332 24.55 11.59 -18.45
CA ALA A 332 23.15 11.45 -18.85
C ALA A 332 22.47 12.78 -19.15
N ASP A 333 22.87 13.86 -18.49
CA ASP A 333 22.37 15.22 -18.77
C ASP A 333 22.82 15.73 -20.15
N LEU A 334 23.94 15.25 -20.68
CA LEU A 334 24.51 15.62 -21.98
C LEU A 334 24.05 14.72 -23.13
N TYR A 335 23.13 13.76 -22.90
CA TYR A 335 22.70 12.75 -23.89
C TYR A 335 22.52 13.33 -25.31
N ASN A 336 21.69 14.38 -25.47
CA ASN A 336 21.44 14.99 -26.78
C ASN A 336 22.65 15.77 -27.31
N ARG A 337 23.52 16.28 -26.43
CA ARG A 337 24.77 16.91 -26.85
C ARG A 337 25.74 15.89 -27.41
N LEU A 338 25.87 14.75 -26.74
CA LEU A 338 26.73 13.64 -27.18
C LEU A 338 26.25 13.05 -28.51
N ARG A 339 24.92 12.90 -28.70
CA ARG A 339 24.35 12.48 -29.99
C ARG A 339 24.80 13.41 -31.11
N ARG A 340 24.65 14.72 -30.92
CA ARG A 340 25.08 15.70 -31.91
C ARG A 340 26.61 15.75 -32.08
N ALA A 341 27.38 15.53 -31.03
CA ALA A 341 28.84 15.44 -31.10
C ALA A 341 29.28 14.27 -31.96
N ILE A 342 28.73 13.08 -31.75
CA ILE A 342 29.01 11.90 -32.57
C ILE A 342 28.69 12.14 -34.03
N GLN A 343 27.51 12.71 -34.35
CA GLN A 343 27.14 13.07 -35.73
C GLN A 343 28.13 14.07 -36.33
N ARG A 344 28.52 15.11 -35.60
CA ARG A 344 29.52 16.09 -36.05
C ARG A 344 30.89 15.41 -36.32
N TRP A 345 31.38 14.56 -35.41
CA TRP A 345 32.64 13.82 -35.59
C TRP A 345 32.60 12.93 -36.81
N CYS A 346 31.47 12.31 -37.11
CA CYS A 346 31.31 11.53 -38.33
C CYS A 346 31.44 12.40 -39.60
N VAL A 347 30.81 13.58 -39.61
CA VAL A 347 30.91 14.50 -40.75
C VAL A 347 32.31 15.06 -40.86
N ASP A 348 32.98 15.44 -39.75
CA ASP A 348 34.35 15.94 -39.72
C ASP A 348 35.31 14.88 -40.28
N ALA A 349 35.13 13.59 -39.90
CA ALA A 349 35.90 12.47 -40.45
C ALA A 349 35.69 12.31 -41.99
N CYS A 350 34.46 12.41 -42.45
CA CYS A 350 34.19 12.38 -43.89
C CYS A 350 34.90 13.48 -44.64
N THR A 351 34.98 14.70 -44.07
CA THR A 351 35.68 15.84 -44.65
C THR A 351 37.20 15.63 -44.65
N GLU A 352 37.77 15.14 -43.54
CA GLU A 352 39.20 14.90 -43.37
C GLU A 352 39.76 13.78 -44.31
N TYR A 353 38.99 12.68 -44.44
CA TYR A 353 39.40 11.55 -45.26
C TYR A 353 38.82 11.58 -46.70
N GLY A 354 38.07 12.62 -47.05
CA GLY A 354 37.47 12.76 -48.40
C GLY A 354 36.39 11.72 -48.70
N TRP A 355 35.68 11.27 -47.68
CA TRP A 355 34.56 10.36 -47.88
C TRP A 355 33.31 11.12 -48.25
N GLU A 356 32.70 10.77 -49.39
CA GLU A 356 31.49 11.40 -49.87
C GLU A 356 30.27 10.96 -49.08
N ILE A 357 29.49 11.95 -48.59
CA ILE A 357 28.17 11.72 -48.02
C ILE A 357 27.15 11.85 -49.16
N PRO A 358 26.49 10.77 -49.58
CA PRO A 358 25.65 10.77 -50.77
C PRO A 358 24.33 11.50 -50.53
N PHE A 359 23.87 12.21 -51.53
CA PHE A 359 22.51 12.69 -51.64
C PHE A 359 21.58 11.54 -52.05
N PRO A 360 20.24 11.64 -51.82
CA PRO A 360 19.29 10.68 -52.37
C PRO A 360 19.48 10.59 -53.89
N GLN A 361 19.74 9.38 -54.43
CA GLN A 361 19.97 9.15 -55.83
C GLN A 361 18.74 8.54 -56.48
N MET A 362 18.41 9.02 -57.70
CA MET A 362 17.33 8.52 -58.50
C MET A 362 17.87 8.21 -59.91
N THR A 363 17.75 6.99 -60.38
CA THR A 363 18.08 6.63 -61.75
C THR A 363 16.84 6.78 -62.61
N LEU A 364 16.88 7.71 -63.59
CA LEU A 364 15.80 7.88 -64.59
C LEU A 364 16.12 7.07 -65.84
N HIS A 365 15.32 6.07 -66.14
CA HIS A 365 15.36 5.35 -67.40
C HIS A 365 14.52 6.08 -68.41
N GLY A 366 15.13 6.94 -69.23
CA GLY A 366 14.45 7.59 -70.36
C GLY A 366 14.40 6.63 -71.55
N ALA A 367 13.21 6.36 -72.13
CA ALA A 367 13.08 5.74 -73.39
C ALA A 367 13.46 6.79 -74.47
N VAL A 368 14.61 6.62 -75.13
CA VAL A 368 14.98 7.43 -76.27
C VAL A 368 14.07 6.96 -77.46
N ALA A 369 13.04 7.73 -77.78
CA ALA A 369 12.29 7.54 -79.04
C ALA A 369 13.27 7.80 -80.18
N ARG A 370 13.69 6.75 -80.90
CA ARG A 370 14.34 6.88 -82.19
C ARG A 370 13.30 7.46 -83.16
N THR A 371 13.42 8.76 -83.49
CA THR A 371 12.76 9.36 -84.59
C THR A 371 13.52 8.92 -85.84
N GLU A 372 13.03 7.86 -86.51
CA GLU A 372 13.46 7.56 -87.92
C GLU A 372 12.96 8.68 -88.75
N LEU A 373 13.88 9.55 -89.22
CA LEU A 373 13.64 10.44 -90.34
C LEU A 373 13.52 9.55 -91.60
N ALA A 374 12.28 9.23 -92.03
CA ALA A 374 12.02 8.74 -93.32
C ALA A 374 12.36 9.84 -94.31
N GLY A 375 13.39 9.64 -95.07
CA GLY A 375 13.78 10.48 -96.22
C GLY A 375 12.85 10.28 -97.40
N VAL A 376 12.51 11.35 -98.03
CA VAL A 376 12.07 11.42 -99.41
C VAL A 376 13.24 11.83 -100.28
#